data_7d633d7f14088d726f04806892fa7e11
#
_entry.id   7d633d7f14088d726f04806892fa7e11
#
_cell.length_a   1.000
_cell.length_b   1.000
_cell.length_c   1.000
_cell.angle_alpha   90.00
_cell.angle_beta   90.00
_cell.angle_gamma   90.00
#
_symmetry.space_group_name_H-M   'P 1'
#
loop_
_entity.id
_entity.type
_entity.pdbx_description
1 polymer ?
#
loop_
_entity_poly.entity_id
_entity_poly.type
_entity_poly.pdbx_seq_one_letter_code
_entity_poly.pdbx_strand_id
1 'polypeptide(L)'
;MVSEQFQCFMASLGVDLNSLLEAAGINKVVWQEQLMLSDVEYWQLMNEFDNQLTDEMILSLGNITNINTFMPSFFAALAAKNGEQAIARMATYKSLAGPVHLEIVTKPDIVNIHILGNSLGVELPRFTIMTEQLLLISLLRVGTGKLIKPISVGSKYPYGDQIDAVMGIRPQQLADNCIQFQVTDLQRAFISANNSMWAFLQPGLDQQKLAIEHNQSLLATVQALLLKKIPSGSFSIDEIATSLNLSKRTLQRHLSTLSTTFNDEVQIARRTLVVPLMKDQSLNLIEISYLLGYSDPESFSRAFKKWFHQRPSVYRQQSLGMFKN
;
A
#
# COMPACT_ATOMS: atom_id res chain seq x y z
N MET A 1 -6.55 -1.11 -7.11
CA MET A 1 -7.54 -0.93 -8.22
C MET A 1 -8.65 -0.03 -7.72
N VAL A 2 -9.00 1.02 -8.46
CA VAL A 2 -10.09 1.95 -8.10
C VAL A 2 -11.27 1.68 -9.03
N SER A 3 -12.37 1.12 -8.47
CA SER A 3 -13.56 0.77 -9.25
C SER A 3 -14.40 2.01 -9.58
N GLU A 4 -15.27 1.90 -10.59
CA GLU A 4 -16.23 2.95 -10.94
C GLU A 4 -17.16 3.31 -9.76
N GLN A 5 -17.60 2.29 -9.01
CA GLN A 5 -18.45 2.52 -7.83
C GLN A 5 -17.72 3.33 -6.75
N PHE A 6 -16.43 3.09 -6.53
CA PHE A 6 -15.63 3.93 -5.62
C PHE A 6 -15.53 5.36 -6.12
N GLN A 7 -15.35 5.56 -7.43
CA GLN A 7 -15.31 6.90 -8.03
C GLN A 7 -16.65 7.63 -7.82
N CYS A 8 -17.79 6.96 -8.05
CA CYS A 8 -19.12 7.50 -7.79
C CYS A 8 -19.31 7.83 -6.29
N PHE A 9 -18.82 6.98 -5.40
CA PHE A 9 -18.89 7.21 -3.96
C PHE A 9 -18.07 8.44 -3.57
N MET A 10 -16.85 8.61 -4.06
CA MET A 10 -16.03 9.80 -3.83
C MET A 10 -16.72 11.07 -4.33
N ALA A 11 -17.28 11.02 -5.53
CA ALA A 11 -18.05 12.14 -6.09
C ALA A 11 -19.28 12.50 -5.21
N SER A 12 -19.97 11.52 -4.62
CA SER A 12 -21.09 11.75 -3.70
C SER A 12 -20.68 12.44 -2.39
N LEU A 13 -19.40 12.31 -2.00
CA LEU A 13 -18.81 13.04 -0.88
C LEU A 13 -18.32 14.45 -1.28
N GLY A 14 -18.49 14.85 -2.54
CA GLY A 14 -17.98 16.11 -3.06
C GLY A 14 -16.49 16.12 -3.39
N VAL A 15 -15.87 14.94 -3.49
CA VAL A 15 -14.44 14.78 -3.79
C VAL A 15 -14.23 14.65 -5.29
N ASP A 16 -13.47 15.57 -5.87
CA ASP A 16 -12.99 15.43 -7.25
C ASP A 16 -11.71 14.58 -7.30
N LEU A 17 -11.88 13.33 -7.69
CA LEU A 17 -10.78 12.38 -7.78
C LEU A 17 -9.75 12.77 -8.86
N ASN A 18 -10.15 13.49 -9.93
CA ASN A 18 -9.20 13.98 -10.93
C ASN A 18 -8.27 15.05 -10.34
N SER A 19 -8.82 16.01 -9.58
CA SER A 19 -8.02 17.01 -8.87
C SER A 19 -7.06 16.38 -7.86
N LEU A 20 -7.48 15.31 -7.16
CA LEU A 20 -6.61 14.56 -6.24
C LEU A 20 -5.48 13.83 -6.98
N LEU A 21 -5.76 13.21 -8.13
CA LEU A 21 -4.74 12.55 -8.96
C LEU A 21 -3.74 13.57 -9.51
N GLU A 22 -4.21 14.73 -9.98
CA GLU A 22 -3.36 15.81 -10.46
C GLU A 22 -2.45 16.35 -9.33
N ALA A 23 -3.00 16.62 -8.16
CA ALA A 23 -2.26 17.05 -6.98
C ALA A 23 -1.20 16.01 -6.54
N ALA A 24 -1.53 14.73 -6.64
CA ALA A 24 -0.61 13.62 -6.39
C ALA A 24 0.46 13.45 -7.49
N GLY A 25 0.40 14.21 -8.58
CA GLY A 25 1.31 14.09 -9.73
C GLY A 25 1.06 12.83 -10.56
N ILE A 26 -0.14 12.27 -10.50
CA ILE A 26 -0.54 11.06 -11.20
C ILE A 26 -1.25 11.46 -12.50
N ASN A 27 -0.59 11.25 -13.63
CA ASN A 27 -1.13 11.59 -14.95
C ASN A 27 -2.03 10.46 -15.49
N LYS A 28 -3.17 10.23 -14.82
CA LYS A 28 -4.19 9.24 -15.20
C LYS A 28 -5.57 9.88 -15.11
N VAL A 29 -6.47 9.47 -16.01
CA VAL A 29 -7.83 10.00 -16.08
C VAL A 29 -8.78 9.03 -15.38
N VAL A 30 -9.60 9.55 -14.48
CA VAL A 30 -10.78 8.90 -13.91
C VAL A 30 -11.83 8.75 -15.01
N TRP A 31 -12.66 7.74 -14.97
CA TRP A 31 -13.66 7.28 -15.95
C TRP A 31 -13.16 6.21 -16.95
N GLN A 32 -12.01 5.62 -16.72
CA GLN A 32 -11.72 4.31 -17.27
C GLN A 32 -12.35 3.25 -16.34
N GLU A 33 -12.86 2.16 -16.90
CA GLU A 33 -13.56 1.10 -16.16
C GLU A 33 -12.79 0.62 -14.90
N GLN A 34 -11.47 0.74 -14.90
CA GLN A 34 -10.61 0.42 -13.77
C GLN A 34 -9.36 1.31 -13.76
N LEU A 35 -9.25 2.18 -12.77
CA LEU A 35 -8.01 2.93 -12.54
C LEU A 35 -7.00 2.02 -11.82
N MET A 36 -5.92 1.68 -12.50
CA MET A 36 -4.81 0.91 -11.94
C MET A 36 -3.71 1.88 -11.49
N LEU A 37 -3.30 1.77 -10.22
CA LEU A 37 -2.21 2.54 -9.63
C LEU A 37 -1.05 1.59 -9.30
N SER A 38 0.18 2.03 -9.53
CA SER A 38 1.37 1.41 -8.94
C SER A 38 1.39 1.67 -7.42
N ASP A 39 2.21 0.94 -6.67
CA ASP A 39 2.33 1.16 -5.23
C ASP A 39 2.78 2.60 -4.91
N VAL A 40 3.67 3.18 -5.72
CA VAL A 40 4.12 4.58 -5.56
C VAL A 40 2.97 5.56 -5.76
N GLU A 41 2.21 5.42 -6.86
CA GLU A 41 1.05 6.26 -7.13
C GLU A 41 -0.03 6.09 -6.07
N TYR A 42 -0.23 4.87 -5.56
CA TYR A 42 -1.17 4.61 -4.47
C TYR A 42 -0.80 5.41 -3.22
N TRP A 43 0.46 5.38 -2.80
CA TRP A 43 0.90 6.12 -1.62
C TRP A 43 0.88 7.63 -1.83
N GLN A 44 1.20 8.12 -3.03
CA GLN A 44 1.04 9.53 -3.38
C GLN A 44 -0.43 9.97 -3.24
N LEU A 45 -1.37 9.19 -3.77
CA LEU A 45 -2.80 9.48 -3.67
C LEU A 45 -3.29 9.43 -2.20
N MET A 46 -2.83 8.47 -1.39
CA MET A 46 -3.20 8.37 0.02
C MET A 46 -2.70 9.56 0.84
N ASN A 47 -1.55 10.14 0.51
CA ASN A 47 -1.06 11.38 1.13
C ASN A 47 -1.94 12.58 0.74
N GLU A 48 -2.39 12.66 -0.52
CA GLU A 48 -3.30 13.73 -0.95
C GLU A 48 -4.68 13.61 -0.30
N PHE A 49 -5.18 12.40 -0.06
CA PHE A 49 -6.38 12.22 0.75
C PHE A 49 -6.21 12.81 2.15
N ASP A 50 -5.07 12.59 2.80
CA ASP A 50 -4.79 13.12 4.13
C ASP A 50 -4.76 14.66 4.16
N ASN A 51 -4.35 15.30 3.05
CA ASN A 51 -4.27 16.75 2.92
C ASN A 51 -5.64 17.41 2.61
N GLN A 52 -6.52 16.70 1.91
CA GLN A 52 -7.73 17.33 1.32
C GLN A 52 -9.04 16.85 1.93
N LEU A 53 -9.09 15.67 2.57
CA LEU A 53 -10.32 15.14 3.13
C LEU A 53 -10.60 15.69 4.53
N THR A 54 -11.88 16.04 4.75
CA THR A 54 -12.37 16.41 6.08
C THR A 54 -12.59 15.17 6.96
N ASP A 55 -12.63 15.35 8.27
CA ASP A 55 -12.92 14.27 9.22
C ASP A 55 -14.27 13.58 8.91
N GLU A 56 -15.28 14.33 8.45
CA GLU A 56 -16.58 13.78 8.07
C GLU A 56 -16.48 12.84 6.86
N MET A 57 -15.71 13.21 5.82
CA MET A 57 -15.45 12.36 4.66
C MET A 57 -14.67 11.10 5.06
N ILE A 58 -13.69 11.25 5.94
CA ILE A 58 -12.90 10.13 6.47
C ILE A 58 -13.76 9.17 7.27
N LEU A 59 -14.65 9.67 8.12
CA LEU A 59 -15.61 8.85 8.86
C LEU A 59 -16.57 8.10 7.92
N SER A 60 -16.98 8.74 6.83
CA SER A 60 -17.79 8.08 5.79
C SER A 60 -17.03 6.95 5.09
N LEU A 61 -15.75 7.18 4.74
CA LEU A 61 -14.86 6.17 4.15
C LEU A 61 -14.50 5.04 5.14
N GLY A 62 -14.39 5.35 6.43
CA GLY A 62 -14.14 4.37 7.49
C GLY A 62 -15.38 3.56 7.91
N ASN A 63 -16.54 3.83 7.32
CA ASN A 63 -17.75 3.07 7.58
C ASN A 63 -17.92 1.94 6.56
N ILE A 64 -17.85 0.69 7.04
CA ILE A 64 -17.89 -0.50 6.17
C ILE A 64 -19.22 -0.62 5.39
N THR A 65 -20.32 -0.08 5.88
CA THR A 65 -21.60 -0.11 5.17
C THR A 65 -21.61 0.74 3.91
N ASN A 66 -20.78 1.76 3.85
CA ASN A 66 -20.67 2.64 2.70
C ASN A 66 -19.78 2.04 1.59
N ILE A 67 -18.81 1.18 1.96
CA ILE A 67 -17.82 0.67 1.03
C ILE A 67 -17.98 -0.81 0.67
N ASN A 68 -18.76 -1.59 1.42
CA ASN A 68 -18.92 -3.02 1.18
C ASN A 68 -19.52 -3.35 -0.20
N THR A 69 -20.35 -2.46 -0.75
CA THR A 69 -21.01 -2.64 -2.05
C THR A 69 -20.05 -2.68 -3.23
N PHE A 70 -18.93 -1.98 -3.15
CA PHE A 70 -17.90 -1.93 -4.22
C PHE A 70 -16.58 -2.60 -3.84
N MET A 71 -16.49 -3.16 -2.63
CA MET A 71 -15.34 -3.91 -2.16
C MET A 71 -15.75 -5.29 -1.66
N PRO A 72 -15.80 -6.30 -2.54
CA PRO A 72 -16.29 -7.64 -2.22
C PRO A 72 -15.59 -8.32 -1.03
N SER A 73 -14.32 -7.98 -0.77
CA SER A 73 -13.56 -8.47 0.38
C SER A 73 -14.16 -8.03 1.73
N PHE A 74 -14.67 -6.79 1.81
CA PHE A 74 -15.34 -6.30 3.03
C PHE A 74 -16.73 -6.92 3.18
N PHE A 75 -17.44 -7.13 2.08
CA PHE A 75 -18.72 -7.83 2.11
C PHE A 75 -18.56 -9.29 2.56
N ALA A 76 -17.50 -9.97 2.08
CA ALA A 76 -17.13 -11.29 2.53
C ALA A 76 -16.77 -11.35 4.03
N ALA A 77 -16.14 -10.30 4.56
CA ALA A 77 -15.85 -10.17 5.98
C ALA A 77 -17.15 -10.03 6.82
N LEU A 78 -18.09 -9.21 6.37
CA LEU A 78 -19.40 -9.08 7.04
C LEU A 78 -20.22 -10.39 7.02
N ALA A 79 -20.04 -11.25 6.03
CA ALA A 79 -20.68 -12.56 5.96
C ALA A 79 -20.05 -13.63 6.89
N ALA A 80 -19.07 -13.28 7.72
CA ALA A 80 -18.42 -14.18 8.67
C ALA A 80 -19.32 -14.53 9.85
N LYS A 81 -18.99 -15.64 10.55
CA LYS A 81 -19.74 -16.09 11.72
C LYS A 81 -19.53 -15.20 12.97
N ASN A 82 -18.34 -14.59 13.07
CA ASN A 82 -17.93 -13.76 14.21
C ASN A 82 -16.78 -12.82 13.80
N GLY A 83 -16.34 -11.96 14.71
CA GLY A 83 -15.27 -10.99 14.49
C GLY A 83 -13.91 -11.61 14.17
N GLU A 84 -13.54 -12.73 14.79
CA GLU A 84 -12.26 -13.43 14.50
C GLU A 84 -12.21 -13.86 13.03
N GLN A 85 -13.24 -14.53 12.57
CA GLN A 85 -13.33 -14.96 11.17
C GLN A 85 -13.42 -13.76 10.20
N ALA A 86 -14.14 -12.71 10.59
CA ALA A 86 -14.27 -11.50 9.78
C ALA A 86 -12.92 -10.80 9.56
N ILE A 87 -12.14 -10.61 10.63
CA ILE A 87 -10.81 -10.00 10.57
C ILE A 87 -9.85 -10.90 9.79
N ALA A 88 -9.90 -12.22 9.99
CA ALA A 88 -9.09 -13.16 9.22
C ALA A 88 -9.38 -13.09 7.72
N ARG A 89 -10.67 -13.02 7.31
CA ARG A 89 -11.05 -12.82 5.90
C ARG A 89 -10.56 -11.45 5.38
N MET A 90 -10.74 -10.38 6.16
CA MET A 90 -10.27 -9.05 5.79
C MET A 90 -8.75 -9.05 5.58
N ALA A 91 -7.97 -9.66 6.47
CA ALA A 91 -6.53 -9.80 6.33
C ALA A 91 -6.14 -10.64 5.10
N THR A 92 -6.84 -11.76 4.87
CA THR A 92 -6.57 -12.67 3.73
C THR A 92 -6.72 -11.98 2.38
N TYR A 93 -7.73 -11.12 2.23
CA TYR A 93 -8.05 -10.44 0.96
C TYR A 93 -7.67 -8.96 0.95
N LYS A 94 -6.85 -8.51 1.91
CA LYS A 94 -6.47 -7.10 2.04
C LYS A 94 -5.73 -6.56 0.81
N SER A 95 -4.91 -7.39 0.19
CA SER A 95 -4.19 -7.04 -1.04
C SER A 95 -5.09 -6.66 -2.22
N LEU A 96 -6.38 -7.06 -2.20
CA LEU A 96 -7.37 -6.64 -3.20
C LEU A 96 -7.76 -5.16 -3.04
N ALA A 97 -7.62 -4.60 -1.84
CA ALA A 97 -7.98 -3.22 -1.53
C ALA A 97 -6.81 -2.24 -1.66
N GLY A 98 -5.57 -2.70 -1.47
CA GLY A 98 -4.39 -1.85 -1.55
C GLY A 98 -3.12 -2.52 -1.01
N PRO A 99 -1.96 -1.85 -1.09
CA PRO A 99 -0.67 -2.40 -0.65
C PRO A 99 -0.49 -2.31 0.88
N VAL A 100 -1.50 -2.70 1.62
CA VAL A 100 -1.53 -2.79 3.10
C VAL A 100 -1.81 -4.22 3.50
N HIS A 101 -1.20 -4.70 4.59
CA HIS A 101 -1.54 -5.97 5.20
C HIS A 101 -1.81 -5.83 6.70
N LEU A 102 -2.57 -6.77 7.22
CA LEU A 102 -2.92 -6.85 8.64
C LEU A 102 -2.21 -8.06 9.25
N GLU A 103 -1.35 -7.81 10.22
CA GLU A 103 -0.74 -8.86 11.03
C GLU A 103 -1.54 -9.02 12.33
N ILE A 104 -2.01 -10.26 12.59
CA ILE A 104 -2.90 -10.55 13.71
C ILE A 104 -2.13 -11.36 14.75
N VAL A 105 -1.97 -10.80 15.94
CA VAL A 105 -1.32 -11.44 17.08
C VAL A 105 -2.36 -11.71 18.18
N THR A 106 -2.70 -12.98 18.37
CA THR A 106 -3.68 -13.40 19.38
C THR A 106 -2.97 -13.77 20.67
N LYS A 107 -3.41 -13.18 21.78
CA LYS A 107 -3.06 -13.50 23.17
C LYS A 107 -4.31 -14.06 23.87
N PRO A 108 -4.21 -14.62 25.10
CA PRO A 108 -5.36 -15.26 25.77
C PRO A 108 -6.62 -14.39 25.82
N ASP A 109 -6.48 -13.10 26.14
CA ASP A 109 -7.62 -12.20 26.34
C ASP A 109 -7.71 -11.08 25.30
N ILE A 110 -6.67 -10.88 24.51
CA ILE A 110 -6.51 -9.72 23.62
C ILE A 110 -6.07 -10.17 22.23
N VAL A 111 -6.67 -9.59 21.20
CA VAL A 111 -6.17 -9.68 19.82
C VAL A 111 -5.59 -8.32 19.45
N ASN A 112 -4.33 -8.31 19.04
CA ASN A 112 -3.64 -7.14 18.50
C ASN A 112 -3.56 -7.26 16.98
N ILE A 113 -3.93 -6.20 16.28
CA ILE A 113 -3.91 -6.14 14.82
C ILE A 113 -2.98 -4.99 14.44
N HIS A 114 -1.87 -5.32 13.80
CA HIS A 114 -0.90 -4.37 13.28
C HIS A 114 -1.22 -4.04 11.82
N ILE A 115 -1.14 -2.77 11.47
CA ILE A 115 -1.39 -2.26 10.11
C ILE A 115 -0.04 -1.92 9.50
N LEU A 116 0.34 -2.65 8.47
CA LEU A 116 1.67 -2.61 7.88
C LEU A 116 1.58 -2.38 6.36
N GLY A 117 2.58 -1.69 5.80
CA GLY A 117 2.74 -1.59 4.35
C GLY A 117 3.39 -2.84 3.75
N ASN A 118 3.09 -3.16 2.50
CA ASN A 118 3.64 -4.34 1.82
C ASN A 118 5.15 -4.27 1.56
N SER A 119 5.75 -3.06 1.60
CA SER A 119 7.19 -2.87 1.39
C SER A 119 7.87 -2.47 2.68
N LEU A 120 9.04 -3.05 2.97
CA LEU A 120 9.86 -2.71 4.13
C LEU A 120 10.23 -1.22 4.10
N GLY A 121 9.98 -0.53 5.21
CA GLY A 121 10.36 0.88 5.37
C GLY A 121 9.41 1.90 4.74
N VAL A 122 8.25 1.48 4.23
CA VAL A 122 7.20 2.41 3.80
C VAL A 122 6.49 2.95 5.04
N GLU A 123 6.55 4.26 5.20
CA GLU A 123 5.76 4.96 6.21
C GLU A 123 4.32 5.10 5.71
N LEU A 124 3.37 4.55 6.46
CA LEU A 124 1.96 4.64 6.10
C LEU A 124 1.43 6.07 6.35
N PRO A 125 0.72 6.68 5.38
CA PRO A 125 0.04 7.96 5.59
C PRO A 125 -0.98 7.89 6.74
N ARG A 126 -1.20 9.00 7.45
CA ARG A 126 -2.17 9.12 8.54
C ARG A 126 -3.56 8.64 8.12
N PHE A 127 -4.01 9.10 6.96
CA PHE A 127 -5.30 8.70 6.37
C PHE A 127 -5.45 7.17 6.28
N THR A 128 -4.44 6.47 5.77
CA THR A 128 -4.48 5.01 5.61
C THR A 128 -4.65 4.32 6.95
N ILE A 129 -3.83 4.69 7.96
CA ILE A 129 -3.88 4.07 9.28
C ILE A 129 -5.24 4.29 9.94
N MET A 130 -5.71 5.52 9.92
CA MET A 130 -6.96 5.94 10.53
C MET A 130 -8.16 5.23 9.88
N THR A 131 -8.20 5.17 8.54
CA THR A 131 -9.30 4.51 7.81
C THR A 131 -9.32 3.02 8.09
N GLU A 132 -8.17 2.34 8.13
CA GLU A 132 -8.10 0.90 8.44
C GLU A 132 -8.61 0.60 9.86
N GLN A 133 -8.24 1.40 10.84
CA GLN A 133 -8.70 1.24 12.21
C GLN A 133 -10.21 1.49 12.35
N LEU A 134 -10.73 2.52 11.66
CA LEU A 134 -12.17 2.79 11.61
C LEU A 134 -12.94 1.63 10.95
N LEU A 135 -12.42 1.07 9.86
CA LEU A 135 -13.03 -0.06 9.16
C LEU A 135 -13.10 -1.31 10.03
N LEU A 136 -12.04 -1.62 10.80
CA LEU A 136 -12.04 -2.72 11.75
C LEU A 136 -13.11 -2.54 12.84
N ILE A 137 -13.22 -1.34 13.40
CA ILE A 137 -14.24 -0.99 14.40
C ILE A 137 -15.64 -1.10 13.78
N SER A 138 -15.83 -0.53 12.59
CA SER A 138 -17.11 -0.53 11.87
C SER A 138 -17.54 -1.96 11.52
N LEU A 139 -16.62 -2.80 11.06
CA LEU A 139 -16.86 -4.24 10.78
C LEU A 139 -17.45 -4.97 11.99
N LEU A 140 -16.82 -4.79 13.16
CA LEU A 140 -17.26 -5.46 14.39
C LEU A 140 -18.61 -4.93 14.88
N ARG A 141 -18.83 -3.61 14.79
CA ARG A 141 -20.09 -3.00 15.20
C ARG A 141 -21.26 -3.42 14.31
N VAL A 142 -21.07 -3.37 12.99
CA VAL A 142 -22.09 -3.78 12.02
C VAL A 142 -22.35 -5.27 12.12
N GLY A 143 -21.28 -6.09 12.16
CA GLY A 143 -21.41 -7.54 12.25
C GLY A 143 -22.11 -8.00 13.53
N THR A 144 -21.79 -7.43 14.68
CA THR A 144 -22.38 -7.84 15.99
C THR A 144 -23.67 -7.10 16.34
N GLY A 145 -23.96 -5.97 15.71
CA GLY A 145 -25.04 -5.05 16.14
C GLY A 145 -24.79 -4.42 17.52
N LYS A 146 -23.52 -4.41 18.01
CA LYS A 146 -23.15 -3.90 19.33
C LYS A 146 -22.11 -2.77 19.19
N LEU A 147 -22.11 -1.84 20.14
CA LEU A 147 -21.11 -0.77 20.20
C LEU A 147 -19.77 -1.33 20.76
N ILE A 148 -19.08 -2.09 19.92
CA ILE A 148 -17.74 -2.59 20.25
C ILE A 148 -16.77 -1.41 20.31
N LYS A 149 -15.93 -1.39 21.33
CA LYS A 149 -14.84 -0.41 21.52
C LYS A 149 -13.51 -1.13 21.55
N PRO A 150 -12.48 -0.64 20.88
CA PRO A 150 -11.13 -1.17 21.06
C PRO A 150 -10.63 -0.91 22.47
N ILE A 151 -9.73 -1.77 22.96
CA ILE A 151 -9.01 -1.60 24.25
C ILE A 151 -7.96 -0.49 24.10
N SER A 152 -7.28 -0.49 22.95
CA SER A 152 -6.20 0.44 22.63
C SER A 152 -6.15 0.66 21.13
N VAL A 153 -5.76 1.88 20.75
CA VAL A 153 -5.45 2.27 19.38
C VAL A 153 -4.09 2.95 19.40
N GLY A 154 -3.14 2.42 18.65
CA GLY A 154 -1.80 2.99 18.46
C GLY A 154 -1.69 3.65 17.09
N SER A 155 -1.10 4.86 17.06
CA SER A 155 -0.82 5.58 15.83
C SER A 155 0.36 6.52 16.03
N LYS A 156 1.16 6.71 14.97
CA LYS A 156 2.18 7.77 14.94
C LYS A 156 1.58 9.18 14.91
N TYR A 157 0.34 9.31 14.49
CA TYR A 157 -0.33 10.57 14.23
C TYR A 157 -1.49 10.79 15.21
N PRO A 158 -1.72 12.05 15.64
CA PRO A 158 -2.96 12.39 16.30
C PRO A 158 -4.11 12.37 15.27
N TYR A 159 -5.31 12.06 15.75
CA TYR A 159 -6.54 12.17 14.97
C TYR A 159 -7.32 13.43 15.41
N GLY A 160 -8.51 13.65 14.94
CA GLY A 160 -9.37 14.74 15.40
C GLY A 160 -10.35 14.28 16.47
N ASP A 161 -10.88 15.19 17.27
CA ASP A 161 -11.85 14.85 18.33
C ASP A 161 -13.09 14.11 17.80
N GLN A 162 -13.53 14.40 16.56
CA GLN A 162 -14.64 13.70 15.91
C GLN A 162 -14.30 12.22 15.63
N ILE A 163 -13.09 11.95 15.16
CA ILE A 163 -12.60 10.58 14.90
C ILE A 163 -12.48 9.82 16.21
N ASP A 164 -11.85 10.44 17.23
CA ASP A 164 -11.68 9.87 18.57
C ASP A 164 -13.04 9.49 19.19
N ALA A 165 -14.05 10.37 19.03
CA ALA A 165 -15.41 10.13 19.53
C ALA A 165 -16.07 8.93 18.83
N VAL A 166 -15.91 8.77 17.52
CA VAL A 166 -16.44 7.63 16.77
C VAL A 166 -15.70 6.35 17.12
N MET A 167 -14.37 6.38 17.28
CA MET A 167 -13.60 5.23 17.74
C MET A 167 -14.01 4.82 19.17
N GLY A 168 -14.38 5.78 20.00
CA GLY A 168 -14.70 5.61 21.42
C GLY A 168 -13.47 5.54 22.31
N ILE A 169 -12.31 5.90 21.79
CA ILE A 169 -11.01 5.99 22.45
C ILE A 169 -10.11 6.96 21.68
N ARG A 170 -9.24 7.68 22.40
CA ARG A 170 -8.20 8.50 21.78
C ARG A 170 -6.99 7.62 21.48
N PRO A 171 -6.44 7.66 20.26
CA PRO A 171 -5.23 6.92 19.91
C PRO A 171 -4.04 7.34 20.77
N GLN A 172 -3.27 6.36 21.21
CA GLN A 172 -1.98 6.59 21.87
C GLN A 172 -0.91 6.84 20.80
N GLN A 173 -0.07 7.84 21.02
CA GLN A 173 1.04 8.12 20.10
C GLN A 173 2.12 7.05 20.27
N LEU A 174 2.14 6.08 19.39
CA LEU A 174 3.07 4.96 19.37
C LEU A 174 3.76 4.90 17.99
N ALA A 175 4.97 4.33 17.98
CA ALA A 175 5.66 4.04 16.71
C ALA A 175 4.95 2.95 15.89
N ASP A 176 4.11 2.15 16.52
CA ASP A 176 3.38 1.03 15.95
C ASP A 176 1.93 1.41 15.64
N ASN A 177 1.49 1.14 14.42
CA ASN A 177 0.12 1.37 13.99
C ASN A 177 -0.72 0.14 14.28
N CYS A 178 -1.37 0.10 15.43
CA CYS A 178 -2.09 -1.07 15.90
C CYS A 178 -3.47 -0.74 16.47
N ILE A 179 -4.31 -1.77 16.56
CA ILE A 179 -5.58 -1.71 17.27
C ILE A 179 -5.80 -3.02 18.03
N GLN A 180 -6.31 -2.92 19.26
CA GLN A 180 -6.52 -4.07 20.15
C GLN A 180 -7.99 -4.22 20.52
N PHE A 181 -8.45 -5.47 20.52
CA PHE A 181 -9.81 -5.84 20.94
C PHE A 181 -9.77 -6.96 21.97
N GLN A 182 -10.83 -7.05 22.77
CA GLN A 182 -11.08 -8.21 23.65
C GLN A 182 -11.38 -9.43 22.77
N VAL A 183 -10.80 -10.58 23.10
CA VAL A 183 -11.13 -11.87 22.44
C VAL A 183 -12.63 -12.14 22.53
N THR A 184 -13.23 -11.87 23.69
CA THR A 184 -14.68 -12.05 23.91
C THR A 184 -15.57 -11.22 22.98
N ASP A 185 -15.13 -10.03 22.58
CA ASP A 185 -15.85 -9.19 21.62
C ASP A 185 -15.74 -9.74 20.20
N LEU A 186 -14.58 -10.30 19.84
CA LEU A 186 -14.37 -10.91 18.53
C LEU A 186 -15.10 -12.26 18.39
N GLN A 187 -15.35 -12.96 19.48
CA GLN A 187 -16.08 -14.24 19.49
C GLN A 187 -17.60 -14.06 19.42
N ARG A 188 -18.12 -12.85 19.58
CA ARG A 188 -19.55 -12.57 19.41
C ARG A 188 -20.04 -12.95 18.03
N ALA A 189 -21.17 -13.65 17.97
CA ALA A 189 -21.79 -14.01 16.72
C ALA A 189 -22.19 -12.76 15.92
N PHE A 190 -21.93 -12.80 14.62
CA PHE A 190 -22.39 -11.77 13.71
C PHE A 190 -23.84 -11.97 13.33
N ILE A 191 -24.65 -10.93 13.42
CA ILE A 191 -26.04 -10.90 12.94
C ILE A 191 -26.11 -10.91 11.41
N SER A 192 -25.02 -10.50 10.74
CA SER A 192 -24.85 -10.49 9.29
C SER A 192 -24.30 -11.80 8.72
N ALA A 193 -24.06 -12.82 9.55
CA ALA A 193 -23.49 -14.09 9.12
C ALA A 193 -24.26 -14.76 7.98
N ASN A 194 -23.56 -15.06 6.88
CA ASN A 194 -24.17 -15.66 5.69
C ASN A 194 -23.19 -16.60 4.97
N ASN A 195 -23.28 -17.89 5.29
CA ASN A 195 -22.41 -18.89 4.70
C ASN A 195 -22.63 -19.10 3.18
N SER A 196 -23.85 -18.94 2.70
CA SER A 196 -24.17 -19.07 1.26
C SER A 196 -23.53 -17.92 0.48
N MET A 197 -23.58 -16.70 1.01
CA MET A 197 -22.93 -15.54 0.42
C MET A 197 -21.40 -15.72 0.41
N TRP A 198 -20.83 -16.21 1.50
CA TRP A 198 -19.39 -16.52 1.54
C TRP A 198 -19.00 -17.56 0.48
N ALA A 199 -19.72 -18.69 0.39
CA ALA A 199 -19.45 -19.72 -0.60
C ALA A 199 -19.55 -19.22 -2.05
N PHE A 200 -20.41 -18.22 -2.30
CA PHE A 200 -20.53 -17.58 -3.61
C PHE A 200 -19.35 -16.64 -3.91
N LEU A 201 -18.90 -15.86 -2.93
CA LEU A 201 -17.84 -14.84 -3.13
C LEU A 201 -16.43 -15.44 -3.13
N GLN A 202 -16.18 -16.46 -2.31
CA GLN A 202 -14.84 -16.99 -2.06
C GLN A 202 -14.07 -17.38 -3.33
N PRO A 203 -14.63 -18.14 -4.29
CA PRO A 203 -13.87 -18.57 -5.48
C PRO A 203 -13.35 -17.37 -6.31
N GLY A 204 -14.17 -16.33 -6.45
CA GLY A 204 -13.80 -15.12 -7.18
C GLY A 204 -12.70 -14.32 -6.46
N LEU A 205 -12.79 -14.22 -5.13
CA LEU A 205 -11.77 -13.54 -4.30
C LEU A 205 -10.46 -14.31 -4.31
N ASP A 206 -10.48 -15.63 -4.21
CA ASP A 206 -9.29 -16.48 -4.29
C ASP A 206 -8.59 -16.34 -5.64
N GLN A 207 -9.36 -16.34 -6.74
CA GLN A 207 -8.82 -16.15 -8.08
C GLN A 207 -8.16 -14.76 -8.24
N GLN A 208 -8.80 -13.69 -7.77
CA GLN A 208 -8.23 -12.34 -7.81
C GLN A 208 -6.96 -12.23 -6.98
N LYS A 209 -6.96 -12.80 -5.77
CA LYS A 209 -5.79 -12.82 -4.88
C LYS A 209 -4.62 -13.55 -5.53
N LEU A 210 -4.83 -14.76 -6.06
CA LEU A 210 -3.79 -15.51 -6.77
C LEU A 210 -3.21 -14.74 -7.96
N ALA A 211 -4.04 -14.02 -8.72
CA ALA A 211 -3.57 -13.18 -9.82
C ALA A 211 -2.65 -12.04 -9.34
N ILE A 212 -2.98 -11.39 -8.21
CA ILE A 212 -2.15 -10.35 -7.61
C ILE A 212 -0.84 -10.94 -7.09
N GLU A 213 -0.89 -12.04 -6.34
CA GLU A 213 0.30 -12.70 -5.78
C GLU A 213 1.27 -13.15 -6.87
N HIS A 214 0.75 -13.75 -7.95
CA HIS A 214 1.56 -14.14 -9.10
C HIS A 214 2.26 -12.94 -9.74
N ASN A 215 1.52 -11.84 -9.94
CA ASN A 215 2.07 -10.62 -10.52
C ASN A 215 3.10 -9.95 -9.59
N GLN A 216 2.85 -9.90 -8.29
CA GLN A 216 3.81 -9.37 -7.30
C GLN A 216 5.07 -10.24 -7.23
N SER A 217 4.94 -11.58 -7.27
CA SER A 217 6.08 -12.50 -7.31
C SER A 217 6.94 -12.28 -8.56
N LEU A 218 6.32 -12.09 -9.72
CA LEU A 218 7.02 -11.78 -10.96
C LEU A 218 7.77 -10.44 -10.86
N LEU A 219 7.10 -9.39 -10.35
CA LEU A 219 7.71 -8.08 -10.17
C LEU A 219 8.92 -8.15 -9.22
N ALA A 220 8.78 -8.81 -8.08
CA ALA A 220 9.87 -9.02 -7.15
C ALA A 220 11.06 -9.74 -7.80
N THR A 221 10.78 -10.74 -8.65
CA THR A 221 11.82 -11.47 -9.38
C THR A 221 12.51 -10.57 -10.42
N VAL A 222 11.73 -9.73 -11.14
CA VAL A 222 12.30 -8.73 -12.07
C VAL A 222 13.22 -7.76 -11.33
N GLN A 223 12.77 -7.22 -10.20
CA GLN A 223 13.56 -6.29 -9.38
C GLN A 223 14.86 -6.95 -8.87
N ALA A 224 14.78 -8.17 -8.35
CA ALA A 224 15.95 -8.92 -7.89
C ALA A 224 16.97 -9.17 -9.04
N LEU A 225 16.49 -9.49 -10.24
CA LEU A 225 17.33 -9.64 -11.42
C LEU A 225 17.98 -8.32 -11.83
N LEU A 226 17.23 -7.20 -11.81
CA LEU A 226 17.75 -5.88 -12.13
C LEU A 226 18.85 -5.47 -11.14
N LEU A 227 18.61 -5.62 -9.84
CA LEU A 227 19.62 -5.33 -8.81
C LEU A 227 20.93 -6.10 -9.03
N LYS A 228 20.83 -7.36 -9.47
CA LYS A 228 22.00 -8.21 -9.78
C LYS A 228 22.68 -7.84 -11.09
N LYS A 229 21.90 -7.50 -12.13
CA LYS A 229 22.40 -7.37 -13.51
C LYS A 229 22.78 -5.94 -13.91
N ILE A 230 22.24 -4.90 -13.27
CA ILE A 230 22.61 -3.51 -13.57
C ILE A 230 24.12 -3.28 -13.41
N PRO A 231 24.79 -3.71 -12.32
CA PRO A 231 26.23 -3.49 -12.18
C PRO A 231 27.09 -4.23 -13.23
N SER A 232 26.57 -5.27 -13.83
CA SER A 232 27.26 -6.02 -14.91
C SER A 232 26.95 -5.49 -16.33
N GLY A 233 26.06 -4.51 -16.46
CA GLY A 233 25.65 -3.93 -17.74
C GLY A 233 24.68 -4.80 -18.57
N SER A 234 24.28 -5.98 -18.09
CA SER A 234 23.45 -6.97 -18.82
C SER A 234 21.99 -6.94 -18.34
N PHE A 235 21.31 -5.82 -18.49
CA PHE A 235 19.96 -5.60 -17.94
C PHE A 235 18.94 -5.09 -18.97
N SER A 236 19.12 -5.39 -20.26
CA SER A 236 18.11 -5.10 -21.26
C SER A 236 16.81 -5.88 -20.98
N ILE A 237 15.68 -5.37 -21.46
CA ILE A 237 14.40 -6.06 -21.30
C ILE A 237 14.41 -7.48 -21.90
N ASP A 238 15.16 -7.67 -22.97
CA ASP A 238 15.28 -8.96 -23.66
C ASP A 238 16.07 -9.96 -22.79
N GLU A 239 17.15 -9.50 -22.13
CA GLU A 239 17.96 -10.33 -21.21
C GLU A 239 17.21 -10.70 -19.93
N ILE A 240 16.41 -9.76 -19.38
CA ILE A 240 15.56 -10.03 -18.21
C ILE A 240 14.42 -10.99 -18.60
N ALA A 241 13.75 -10.77 -19.73
CA ALA A 241 12.69 -11.65 -20.21
C ALA A 241 13.21 -13.08 -20.44
N THR A 242 14.38 -13.22 -21.08
CA THR A 242 15.04 -14.51 -21.26
C THR A 242 15.36 -15.21 -19.94
N SER A 243 15.85 -14.45 -18.94
CA SER A 243 16.14 -14.98 -17.60
C SER A 243 14.89 -15.50 -16.87
N LEU A 244 13.71 -15.02 -17.26
CA LEU A 244 12.40 -15.41 -16.71
C LEU A 244 11.68 -16.45 -17.59
N ASN A 245 12.30 -16.92 -18.67
CA ASN A 245 11.67 -17.77 -19.69
C ASN A 245 10.40 -17.14 -20.29
N LEU A 246 10.38 -15.82 -20.44
CA LEU A 246 9.28 -15.05 -21.01
C LEU A 246 9.69 -14.39 -22.31
N SER A 247 8.70 -14.11 -23.19
CA SER A 247 8.93 -13.19 -24.29
C SER A 247 8.92 -11.74 -23.75
N LYS A 248 9.65 -10.84 -24.43
CA LYS A 248 9.61 -9.38 -24.16
C LYS A 248 8.18 -8.84 -24.07
N ARG A 249 7.31 -9.22 -25.03
CA ARG A 249 5.90 -8.82 -25.07
C ARG A 249 5.14 -9.30 -23.83
N THR A 250 5.40 -10.54 -23.39
CA THR A 250 4.77 -11.09 -22.18
C THR A 250 5.20 -10.33 -20.95
N LEU A 251 6.50 -10.06 -20.78
CA LEU A 251 7.03 -9.28 -19.68
C LEU A 251 6.44 -7.86 -19.66
N GLN A 252 6.43 -7.16 -20.80
CA GLN A 252 5.83 -5.82 -20.91
C GLN A 252 4.35 -5.82 -20.51
N ARG A 253 3.58 -6.81 -20.97
CA ARG A 253 2.16 -6.94 -20.61
C ARG A 253 1.97 -7.13 -19.10
N HIS A 254 2.77 -8.00 -18.47
CA HIS A 254 2.70 -8.20 -17.03
C HIS A 254 3.04 -6.93 -16.25
N LEU A 255 4.11 -6.23 -16.62
CA LEU A 255 4.46 -4.96 -15.99
C LEU A 255 3.36 -3.91 -16.17
N SER A 256 2.74 -3.85 -17.35
CA SER A 256 1.62 -2.95 -17.62
C SER A 256 0.39 -3.27 -16.74
N THR A 257 0.09 -4.55 -16.45
CA THR A 257 -1.00 -4.92 -15.53
C THR A 257 -0.73 -4.49 -14.09
N LEU A 258 0.54 -4.24 -13.74
CA LEU A 258 0.98 -3.70 -12.45
C LEU A 258 1.14 -2.17 -12.48
N SER A 259 0.65 -1.52 -13.54
CA SER A 259 0.76 -0.06 -13.75
C SER A 259 2.20 0.46 -13.72
N THR A 260 3.15 -0.37 -14.13
CA THR A 260 4.58 -0.01 -14.23
C THR A 260 5.14 -0.36 -15.61
N THR A 261 6.30 0.17 -15.92
CA THR A 261 7.05 -0.17 -17.13
C THR A 261 8.41 -0.77 -16.77
N PHE A 262 9.04 -1.46 -17.72
CA PHE A 262 10.40 -1.97 -17.52
C PHE A 262 11.39 -0.84 -17.19
N ASN A 263 11.23 0.34 -17.79
CA ASN A 263 12.09 1.48 -17.49
C ASN A 263 11.87 2.00 -16.06
N ASP A 264 10.63 2.01 -15.56
CA ASP A 264 10.35 2.42 -14.18
C ASP A 264 11.02 1.46 -13.20
N GLU A 265 10.95 0.15 -13.45
CA GLU A 265 11.62 -0.86 -12.61
C GLU A 265 13.15 -0.72 -12.63
N VAL A 266 13.74 -0.38 -13.79
CA VAL A 266 15.16 -0.03 -13.89
C VAL A 266 15.48 1.21 -13.05
N GLN A 267 14.65 2.25 -13.06
CA GLN A 267 14.84 3.44 -12.24
C GLN A 267 14.75 3.14 -10.75
N ILE A 268 13.79 2.30 -10.34
CA ILE A 268 13.65 1.85 -8.95
C ILE A 268 14.89 1.07 -8.50
N ALA A 269 15.33 0.11 -9.30
CA ALA A 269 16.53 -0.67 -8.99
C ALA A 269 17.80 0.21 -8.90
N ARG A 270 17.97 1.15 -9.82
CA ARG A 270 19.08 2.14 -9.77
C ARG A 270 19.05 2.98 -8.52
N ARG A 271 17.85 3.46 -8.12
CA ARG A 271 17.67 4.24 -6.90
C ARG A 271 18.00 3.44 -5.64
N THR A 272 17.70 2.15 -5.63
CA THR A 272 18.06 1.23 -4.54
C THR A 272 19.57 1.01 -4.48
N LEU A 273 20.22 0.75 -5.63
CA LEU A 273 21.65 0.51 -5.72
C LEU A 273 22.50 1.73 -5.39
N VAL A 274 22.04 2.94 -5.74
CA VAL A 274 22.85 4.14 -5.56
C VAL A 274 23.14 4.48 -4.10
N VAL A 275 22.21 4.18 -3.18
CA VAL A 275 22.34 4.56 -1.77
C VAL A 275 23.56 3.92 -1.09
N PRO A 276 23.79 2.59 -1.18
CA PRO A 276 25.01 1.99 -0.65
C PRO A 276 26.27 2.44 -1.40
N LEU A 277 26.21 2.60 -2.74
CA LEU A 277 27.33 3.04 -3.54
C LEU A 277 27.79 4.47 -3.19
N MET A 278 26.87 5.35 -2.82
CA MET A 278 27.19 6.71 -2.37
C MET A 278 27.94 6.75 -1.04
N LYS A 279 27.81 5.72 -0.21
CA LYS A 279 28.54 5.58 1.07
C LYS A 279 29.92 5.00 0.89
N ASP A 280 30.18 4.30 -0.20
CA ASP A 280 31.51 3.74 -0.50
C ASP A 280 32.47 4.84 -0.95
N GLN A 281 33.47 5.14 -0.10
CA GLN A 281 34.47 6.17 -0.35
C GLN A 281 35.52 5.76 -1.40
N SER A 282 35.65 4.48 -1.72
CA SER A 282 36.57 4.00 -2.73
C SER A 282 36.14 4.28 -4.15
N LEU A 283 34.80 4.51 -4.36
CA LEU A 283 34.22 4.81 -5.66
C LEU A 283 34.08 6.30 -5.89
N ASN A 284 34.42 6.80 -7.06
CA ASN A 284 34.08 8.17 -7.47
C ASN A 284 32.69 8.24 -8.14
N LEU A 285 32.14 9.44 -8.34
CA LEU A 285 30.78 9.62 -8.90
C LEU A 285 30.65 9.13 -10.35
N ILE A 286 31.76 9.12 -11.10
CA ILE A 286 31.80 8.62 -12.49
C ILE A 286 31.69 7.09 -12.48
N GLU A 287 32.45 6.43 -11.62
CA GLU A 287 32.39 4.98 -11.43
C GLU A 287 31.01 4.53 -10.97
N ILE A 288 30.39 5.26 -10.02
CA ILE A 288 29.03 5.01 -9.59
C ILE A 288 28.06 5.13 -10.76
N SER A 289 28.22 6.13 -11.64
CA SER A 289 27.32 6.27 -12.81
C SER A 289 27.39 5.05 -13.72
N TYR A 290 28.58 4.51 -13.98
CA TYR A 290 28.75 3.33 -14.82
C TYR A 290 28.25 2.05 -14.14
N LEU A 291 28.49 1.88 -12.84
CA LEU A 291 27.93 0.76 -12.06
C LEU A 291 26.40 0.75 -12.02
N LEU A 292 25.78 1.92 -12.17
CA LEU A 292 24.33 2.04 -12.32
C LEU A 292 23.85 1.89 -13.77
N GLY A 293 24.75 1.57 -14.70
CA GLY A 293 24.44 1.35 -16.12
C GLY A 293 24.05 2.61 -16.88
N TYR A 294 24.58 3.78 -16.50
CA TYR A 294 24.48 4.99 -17.32
C TYR A 294 25.62 5.05 -18.34
N SER A 295 25.32 5.53 -19.53
CA SER A 295 26.31 5.76 -20.58
C SER A 295 27.19 6.99 -20.32
N ASP A 296 26.68 7.93 -19.52
CA ASP A 296 27.36 9.17 -19.18
C ASP A 296 27.01 9.67 -17.76
N PRO A 297 27.94 10.38 -17.07
CA PRO A 297 27.73 10.90 -15.72
C PRO A 297 26.67 12.02 -15.62
N GLU A 298 26.37 12.71 -16.73
CA GLU A 298 25.38 13.79 -16.72
C GLU A 298 23.97 13.23 -16.63
N SER A 299 23.69 12.16 -17.36
CA SER A 299 22.42 11.43 -17.29
C SER A 299 22.19 10.86 -15.90
N PHE A 300 23.21 10.32 -15.25
CA PHE A 300 23.15 9.93 -13.84
C PHE A 300 22.83 11.13 -12.93
N SER A 301 23.53 12.23 -13.09
CA SER A 301 23.33 13.43 -12.25
C SER A 301 21.90 13.98 -12.36
N ARG A 302 21.32 13.98 -13.56
CA ARG A 302 19.91 14.39 -13.80
C ARG A 302 18.93 13.45 -13.10
N ALA A 303 19.12 12.12 -13.26
CA ALA A 303 18.28 11.13 -12.61
C ALA A 303 18.38 11.21 -11.08
N PHE A 304 19.57 11.30 -10.55
CA PHE A 304 19.82 11.44 -9.11
C PHE A 304 19.12 12.67 -8.52
N LYS A 305 19.22 13.82 -9.20
CA LYS A 305 18.54 15.06 -8.77
C LYS A 305 17.02 14.88 -8.77
N LYS A 306 16.46 14.13 -9.74
CA LYS A 306 15.03 13.81 -9.77
C LYS A 306 14.62 12.93 -8.57
N TRP A 307 15.46 11.97 -8.14
CA TRP A 307 15.14 11.04 -7.06
C TRP A 307 15.29 11.64 -5.66
N PHE A 308 16.34 12.49 -5.46
CA PHE A 308 16.75 12.97 -4.14
C PHE A 308 16.67 14.48 -3.98
N HIS A 309 16.18 15.22 -4.99
CA HIS A 309 16.02 16.68 -5.04
C HIS A 309 17.33 17.47 -4.81
N GLN A 310 18.48 16.81 -4.90
CA GLN A 310 19.79 17.41 -4.72
C GLN A 310 20.85 16.76 -5.64
N ARG A 311 22.01 17.43 -5.82
CA ARG A 311 23.10 16.90 -6.64
C ARG A 311 23.82 15.75 -5.93
N PRO A 312 24.35 14.73 -6.69
CA PRO A 312 25.11 13.61 -6.11
C PRO A 312 26.23 14.04 -5.18
N SER A 313 27.02 15.06 -5.55
CA SER A 313 28.13 15.57 -4.74
C SER A 313 27.68 16.12 -3.38
N VAL A 314 26.57 16.85 -3.34
CA VAL A 314 26.00 17.41 -2.12
C VAL A 314 25.49 16.31 -1.20
N TYR A 315 24.74 15.37 -1.76
CA TYR A 315 24.22 14.21 -1.03
C TYR A 315 25.35 13.43 -0.37
N ARG A 316 26.44 13.18 -1.12
CA ARG A 316 27.59 12.41 -0.63
C ARG A 316 28.29 13.12 0.53
N GLN A 317 28.51 14.42 0.43
CA GLN A 317 29.12 15.22 1.50
C GLN A 317 28.28 15.16 2.79
N GLN A 318 26.96 15.28 2.68
CA GLN A 318 26.05 15.18 3.82
C GLN A 318 26.06 13.78 4.45
N SER A 319 26.00 12.74 3.61
CA SER A 319 26.00 11.33 4.09
C SER A 319 27.31 10.95 4.81
N LEU A 320 28.44 11.54 4.41
CA LEU A 320 29.75 11.31 5.04
C LEU A 320 29.96 12.20 6.28
N GLY A 321 29.31 13.36 6.35
CA GLY A 321 29.39 14.27 7.49
C GLY A 321 28.63 13.79 8.72
N MET A 322 27.56 12.97 8.56
CA MET A 322 26.79 12.41 9.66
C MET A 322 27.51 11.31 10.46
N PHE A 323 28.63 10.80 9.98
CA PHE A 323 29.44 9.78 10.66
C PHE A 323 30.73 10.32 11.30
N LYS A 324 30.91 11.65 11.38
CA LYS A 324 32.08 12.30 12.01
C LYS A 324 31.81 12.92 13.37
N ASN A 325 30.64 12.62 14.00
CA ASN A 325 30.35 13.03 15.39
C ASN A 325 30.12 11.81 16.27
#